data_3eada38946f7006208731e6a535ad2d8
#
_entry.id   3eada38946f7006208731e6a535ad2d8
#
_cell.length_a   1.000
_cell.length_b   1.000
_cell.length_c   1.000
_cell.angle_alpha   90.00
_cell.angle_beta   90.00
_cell.angle_gamma   90.00
#
_symmetry.space_group_name_H-M   'P 1'
#
loop_
_entity.id
_entity.type
_entity.pdbx_description
1 polymer ?
#
loop_
_entity_poly.entity_id
_entity_poly.type
_entity_poly.pdbx_seq_one_letter_code
_entity_poly.pdbx_strand_id
1 'polypeptide(L)'
;MIPWLTGNAPFPPVERALRSPNGLLAAGGDLSASRLLEAYRNGIFPWFNPGDPILWWSPDPRMVLIPGEFRISRSLFRVLRNHTYEVRCDTAFEQVMRGCAAPRANRTSGGHHGTWIHEDMIAAYCELHRMGYAHSVETWIEGKLAGGLYGVCIGRMFYGESMFSHASNASKIALAHLAMQLERWQSDNSNKSVACLIDCQMNTPHLASLGAREIPRNEFIARLQELVNCAPITHWQFDADLFA
;
A
#
# COMPACT_ATOMS: atom_id res chain seq x y z
N MET A 1 2.13 -16.97 -22.91
CA MET A 1 1.98 -15.61 -23.47
C MET A 1 1.00 -14.86 -22.57
N ILE A 2 1.34 -13.69 -22.10
CA ILE A 2 0.41 -12.85 -21.32
C ILE A 2 -0.58 -12.15 -22.24
N PRO A 3 -1.86 -12.00 -21.86
CA PRO A 3 -2.85 -11.28 -22.65
C PRO A 3 -2.55 -9.78 -22.69
N TRP A 4 -2.89 -9.15 -23.81
CA TRP A 4 -2.88 -7.71 -23.99
C TRP A 4 -4.28 -7.17 -23.78
N LEU A 5 -4.46 -6.30 -22.78
CA LEU A 5 -5.76 -5.69 -22.48
C LEU A 5 -6.02 -4.50 -23.40
N THR A 6 -7.18 -4.48 -24.03
CA THR A 6 -7.64 -3.38 -24.87
C THR A 6 -9.01 -2.91 -24.41
N GLY A 7 -9.22 -1.59 -24.37
CA GLY A 7 -10.50 -1.00 -23.93
C GLY A 7 -10.94 -1.55 -22.57
N ASN A 8 -12.19 -1.98 -22.48
CA ASN A 8 -12.80 -2.53 -21.26
C ASN A 8 -12.66 -4.06 -21.13
N ALA A 9 -11.67 -4.68 -21.79
CA ALA A 9 -11.45 -6.12 -21.65
C ALA A 9 -11.25 -6.49 -20.16
N PRO A 10 -11.95 -7.51 -19.63
CA PRO A 10 -11.80 -7.90 -18.22
C PRO A 10 -10.40 -8.46 -17.94
N PHE A 11 -9.95 -8.35 -16.70
CA PHE A 11 -8.73 -9.01 -16.28
C PHE A 11 -8.86 -10.53 -16.39
N PRO A 12 -7.80 -11.25 -16.81
CA PRO A 12 -7.79 -12.70 -16.74
C PRO A 12 -7.82 -13.17 -15.27
N PRO A 13 -8.28 -14.40 -15.01
CA PRO A 13 -8.18 -15.01 -13.68
C PRO A 13 -6.74 -14.98 -13.15
N VAL A 14 -6.55 -14.62 -11.88
CA VAL A 14 -5.22 -14.45 -11.27
C VAL A 14 -4.39 -15.72 -11.27
N GLU A 15 -5.02 -16.89 -11.34
CA GLU A 15 -4.37 -18.21 -11.46
C GLU A 15 -3.56 -18.35 -12.76
N ARG A 16 -3.85 -17.52 -13.78
CA ARG A 16 -3.09 -17.45 -15.03
C ARG A 16 -1.82 -16.62 -14.95
N ALA A 17 -1.57 -15.94 -13.84
CA ALA A 17 -0.33 -15.19 -13.64
C ALA A 17 0.89 -16.11 -13.77
N LEU A 18 1.93 -15.62 -14.42
CA LEU A 18 3.15 -16.35 -14.66
C LEU A 18 3.86 -16.70 -13.35
N ARG A 19 4.55 -17.83 -13.33
CA ARG A 19 5.47 -18.19 -12.24
C ARG A 19 6.83 -17.48 -12.40
N SER A 20 7.21 -17.14 -13.63
CA SER A 20 8.44 -16.39 -13.93
C SER A 20 8.18 -15.49 -15.16
N PRO A 21 8.28 -14.14 -14.98
CA PRO A 21 8.40 -13.44 -13.70
C PRO A 21 7.17 -13.67 -12.82
N ASN A 22 7.41 -13.83 -11.50
CA ASN A 22 6.35 -14.20 -10.55
C ASN A 22 5.24 -13.16 -10.50
N GLY A 23 4.03 -13.58 -10.88
CA GLY A 23 2.82 -12.78 -10.76
C GLY A 23 2.46 -11.94 -11.98
N LEU A 24 3.28 -11.89 -13.03
CA LEU A 24 2.92 -11.15 -14.26
C LEU A 24 1.67 -11.77 -14.89
N LEU A 25 0.60 -10.97 -14.99
CA LEU A 25 -0.72 -11.44 -15.38
C LEU A 25 -1.16 -10.95 -16.76
N ALA A 26 -0.98 -9.66 -17.03
CA ALA A 26 -1.43 -9.03 -18.27
C ALA A 26 -0.59 -7.78 -18.58
N ALA A 27 -0.71 -7.27 -19.81
CA ALA A 27 -0.13 -6.01 -20.25
C ALA A 27 -1.19 -5.13 -20.94
N GLY A 28 -0.95 -3.81 -21.04
CA GLY A 28 -1.86 -2.87 -21.69
C GLY A 28 -3.00 -2.39 -20.79
N GLY A 29 -4.07 -1.88 -21.38
CA GLY A 29 -5.14 -1.18 -20.67
C GLY A 29 -4.77 0.26 -20.34
N ASP A 30 -5.39 0.83 -19.31
CA ASP A 30 -5.20 2.20 -18.87
C ASP A 30 -5.15 2.30 -17.33
N LEU A 31 -4.85 3.49 -16.80
CA LEU A 31 -4.81 3.79 -15.37
C LEU A 31 -6.06 4.53 -14.89
N SER A 32 -7.19 4.40 -15.58
CA SER A 32 -8.44 4.99 -15.12
C SER A 32 -8.81 4.48 -13.72
N ALA A 33 -9.50 5.30 -12.93
CA ALA A 33 -9.93 4.93 -11.59
C ALA A 33 -10.76 3.64 -11.59
N SER A 34 -11.64 3.46 -12.57
CA SER A 34 -12.44 2.23 -12.72
C SER A 34 -11.58 1.00 -12.95
N ARG A 35 -10.55 1.11 -13.81
CA ARG A 35 -9.63 0.02 -14.10
C ARG A 35 -8.77 -0.33 -12.89
N LEU A 36 -8.26 0.67 -12.17
CA LEU A 36 -7.49 0.46 -10.95
C LEU A 36 -8.33 -0.21 -9.86
N LEU A 37 -9.56 0.27 -9.62
CA LEU A 37 -10.46 -0.31 -8.64
C LEU A 37 -10.87 -1.75 -9.01
N GLU A 38 -11.10 -2.05 -10.30
CA GLU A 38 -11.33 -3.41 -10.76
C GLU A 38 -10.10 -4.31 -10.46
N ALA A 39 -8.90 -3.82 -10.76
CA ALA A 39 -7.66 -4.56 -10.49
C ALA A 39 -7.51 -4.87 -9.00
N TYR A 40 -7.60 -3.86 -8.13
CA TYR A 40 -7.47 -4.04 -6.69
C TYR A 40 -8.52 -4.99 -6.11
N ARG A 41 -9.78 -4.90 -6.54
CA ARG A 41 -10.85 -5.83 -6.11
C ARG A 41 -10.57 -7.29 -6.48
N ASN A 42 -9.70 -7.53 -7.46
CA ASN A 42 -9.29 -8.86 -7.91
C ASN A 42 -7.86 -9.25 -7.45
N GLY A 43 -7.24 -8.50 -6.53
CA GLY A 43 -5.89 -8.78 -6.04
C GLY A 43 -4.78 -8.52 -7.05
N ILE A 44 -5.06 -7.64 -8.01
CA ILE A 44 -4.16 -7.24 -9.10
C ILE A 44 -3.70 -5.81 -8.86
N PHE A 45 -2.44 -5.50 -9.18
CA PHE A 45 -1.90 -4.15 -9.11
C PHE A 45 -1.03 -3.81 -10.32
N PRO A 46 -0.91 -2.53 -10.70
CA PRO A 46 -0.02 -2.09 -11.77
C PRO A 46 1.41 -1.93 -11.25
N TRP A 47 2.39 -2.43 -11.99
CA TRP A 47 3.81 -2.14 -11.73
C TRP A 47 4.60 -2.25 -13.04
N PHE A 48 5.15 -1.14 -13.51
CA PHE A 48 5.86 -1.01 -14.78
C PHE A 48 6.78 0.23 -14.74
N ASN A 49 7.79 0.29 -15.63
CA ASN A 49 8.67 1.46 -15.70
C ASN A 49 8.16 2.49 -16.70
N PRO A 50 8.58 3.75 -16.58
CA PRO A 50 8.28 4.76 -17.60
C PRO A 50 8.70 4.29 -19.00
N GLY A 51 7.81 4.41 -19.96
CA GLY A 51 8.02 3.97 -21.34
C GLY A 51 7.68 2.51 -21.63
N ASP A 52 7.51 1.68 -20.60
CA ASP A 52 6.97 0.33 -20.75
C ASP A 52 5.44 0.37 -20.89
N PRO A 53 4.81 -0.64 -21.50
CA PRO A 53 3.37 -0.81 -21.38
C PRO A 53 2.98 -1.04 -19.92
N ILE A 54 1.74 -0.67 -19.57
CA ILE A 54 1.20 -0.99 -18.23
C ILE A 54 1.25 -2.50 -18.03
N LEU A 55 1.87 -2.95 -16.94
CA LEU A 55 1.95 -4.35 -16.56
C LEU A 55 1.15 -4.58 -15.27
N TRP A 56 0.35 -5.65 -15.27
CA TRP A 56 -0.54 -6.01 -14.17
C TRP A 56 -0.06 -7.29 -13.50
N TRP A 57 -0.05 -7.30 -12.17
CA TRP A 57 0.59 -8.31 -11.37
C TRP A 57 -0.32 -8.89 -10.29
N SER A 58 -0.19 -10.19 -10.05
CA SER A 58 -0.75 -10.90 -8.90
C SER A 58 0.23 -12.01 -8.47
N PRO A 59 1.24 -11.70 -7.64
CA PRO A 59 2.29 -12.66 -7.26
C PRO A 59 1.77 -13.77 -6.33
N ASP A 60 2.49 -14.88 -6.32
CA ASP A 60 2.29 -16.04 -5.45
C ASP A 60 3.65 -16.55 -4.95
N PRO A 61 3.95 -16.49 -3.65
CA PRO A 61 3.10 -16.02 -2.56
C PRO A 61 2.87 -14.50 -2.55
N ARG A 62 1.88 -14.05 -1.77
CA ARG A 62 1.56 -12.64 -1.52
C ARG A 62 2.04 -12.22 -0.14
N MET A 63 2.79 -11.12 -0.07
CA MET A 63 3.22 -10.53 1.20
C MET A 63 2.11 -9.70 1.82
N VAL A 64 1.75 -10.00 3.08
CA VAL A 64 0.68 -9.29 3.81
C VAL A 64 1.13 -8.94 5.21
N LEU A 65 0.55 -7.89 5.77
CA LEU A 65 0.69 -7.51 7.17
C LEU A 65 -0.70 -7.48 7.82
N ILE A 66 -0.89 -8.28 8.85
CA ILE A 66 -2.07 -8.21 9.70
C ILE A 66 -1.81 -7.12 10.74
N PRO A 67 -2.67 -6.09 10.88
CA PRO A 67 -2.44 -4.97 11.78
C PRO A 67 -2.05 -5.37 13.21
N GLY A 68 -2.75 -6.30 13.83
CA GLY A 68 -2.44 -6.81 15.18
C GLY A 68 -1.14 -7.64 15.28
N GLU A 69 -0.52 -8.01 14.15
CA GLU A 69 0.78 -8.71 14.12
C GLU A 69 1.96 -7.74 13.86
N PHE A 70 1.71 -6.42 13.82
CA PHE A 70 2.76 -5.43 13.57
C PHE A 70 3.82 -5.45 14.67
N ARG A 71 5.09 -5.61 14.29
CA ARG A 71 6.20 -5.73 15.22
C ARG A 71 6.88 -4.39 15.47
N ILE A 72 6.78 -3.90 16.69
CA ILE A 72 7.45 -2.68 17.14
C ILE A 72 8.76 -3.06 17.85
N SER A 73 9.91 -2.68 17.26
CA SER A 73 11.19 -2.87 17.92
C SER A 73 11.32 -1.94 19.13
N ARG A 74 12.19 -2.29 20.10
CA ARG A 74 12.44 -1.45 21.29
C ARG A 74 12.86 -0.02 20.94
N SER A 75 13.65 0.15 19.88
CA SER A 75 14.09 1.48 19.41
C SER A 75 12.93 2.26 18.80
N LEU A 76 12.09 1.63 17.99
CA LEU A 76 10.91 2.27 17.41
C LEU A 76 9.91 2.66 18.50
N PHE A 77 9.68 1.78 19.47
CA PHE A 77 8.78 2.05 20.59
C PHE A 77 9.17 3.31 21.38
N ARG A 78 10.48 3.51 21.64
CA ARG A 78 10.96 4.75 22.28
C ARG A 78 10.65 5.99 21.45
N VAL A 79 10.81 5.92 20.13
CA VAL A 79 10.50 7.04 19.22
C VAL A 79 9.01 7.33 19.23
N LEU A 80 8.17 6.30 19.14
CA LEU A 80 6.71 6.44 19.15
C LEU A 80 6.21 7.10 20.45
N ARG A 81 6.79 6.77 21.60
CA ARG A 81 6.42 7.37 22.90
C ARG A 81 6.95 8.78 23.14
N ASN A 82 8.02 9.19 22.47
CA ASN A 82 8.63 10.51 22.69
C ASN A 82 7.85 11.66 22.03
N HIS A 83 6.90 11.36 21.14
CA HIS A 83 6.01 12.33 20.47
C HIS A 83 6.71 13.56 19.88
N THR A 84 7.96 13.41 19.38
CA THR A 84 8.70 14.48 18.69
C THR A 84 8.29 14.63 17.23
N TYR A 85 7.14 14.10 16.85
CA TYR A 85 6.57 14.07 15.52
C TYR A 85 5.06 14.26 15.59
N GLU A 86 4.48 14.60 14.46
CA GLU A 86 3.03 14.64 14.27
C GLU A 86 2.68 13.67 13.14
N VAL A 87 1.57 12.91 13.29
CA VAL A 87 1.03 12.08 12.23
C VAL A 87 -0.25 12.69 11.71
N ARG A 88 -0.34 12.83 10.39
CA ARG A 88 -1.52 13.33 9.69
C ARG A 88 -1.97 12.32 8.63
N CYS A 89 -3.25 12.38 8.29
CA CYS A 89 -3.80 11.63 7.16
C CYS A 89 -4.31 12.60 6.10
N ASP A 90 -4.05 12.28 4.84
CA ASP A 90 -4.66 12.93 3.68
C ASP A 90 -4.44 14.47 3.58
N THR A 91 -3.45 15.01 4.30
CA THR A 91 -3.16 16.45 4.26
C THR A 91 -2.15 16.83 3.18
N ALA A 92 -1.37 15.86 2.68
CA ALA A 92 -0.31 16.09 1.68
C ALA A 92 -0.13 14.89 0.73
N PHE A 93 -1.22 14.28 0.25
CA PHE A 93 -1.20 13.03 -0.53
C PHE A 93 -0.23 13.08 -1.73
N GLU A 94 -0.33 14.09 -2.59
CA GLU A 94 0.57 14.23 -3.74
C GLU A 94 2.03 14.40 -3.31
N GLN A 95 2.31 15.14 -2.22
CA GLN A 95 3.67 15.30 -1.71
C GLN A 95 4.23 13.96 -1.20
N VAL A 96 3.40 13.11 -0.59
CA VAL A 96 3.79 11.76 -0.19
C VAL A 96 4.13 10.92 -1.41
N MET A 97 3.30 10.93 -2.47
CA MET A 97 3.61 10.22 -3.71
C MET A 97 4.93 10.70 -4.33
N ARG A 98 5.15 12.02 -4.41
CA ARG A 98 6.39 12.60 -4.92
C ARG A 98 7.60 12.24 -4.04
N GLY A 99 7.43 12.16 -2.72
CA GLY A 99 8.44 11.65 -1.79
C GLY A 99 8.78 10.18 -2.05
N CYS A 100 7.78 9.34 -2.35
CA CYS A 100 7.97 7.95 -2.73
C CYS A 100 8.63 7.80 -4.12
N ALA A 101 8.37 8.73 -5.04
CA ALA A 101 8.95 8.77 -6.38
C ALA A 101 10.40 9.26 -6.40
N ALA A 102 10.86 9.97 -5.37
CA ALA A 102 12.21 10.51 -5.32
C ALA A 102 13.29 9.42 -5.35
N PRO A 103 14.43 9.64 -6.04
CA PRO A 103 15.55 8.71 -6.04
C PRO A 103 16.04 8.44 -4.62
N ARG A 104 16.22 7.16 -4.26
CA ARG A 104 16.76 6.77 -2.95
C ARG A 104 18.28 6.85 -2.99
N ALA A 105 18.88 7.67 -2.11
CA ALA A 105 20.31 7.93 -2.04
C ALA A 105 21.22 6.67 -1.87
N ASN A 106 20.67 5.51 -1.48
CA ASN A 106 21.43 4.32 -1.10
C ASN A 106 21.23 3.08 -2.02
N ARG A 107 20.71 3.23 -3.23
CA ARG A 107 20.66 2.10 -4.18
C ARG A 107 21.93 2.10 -5.06
N THR A 108 23.02 1.52 -4.53
CA THR A 108 24.26 1.20 -5.27
C THR A 108 24.15 -0.15 -5.98
N SER A 109 23.16 -0.37 -6.81
CA SER A 109 23.15 -1.56 -7.68
C SER A 109 22.67 -1.17 -9.07
N GLY A 110 23.61 -1.27 -10.01
CA GLY A 110 23.53 -0.88 -11.40
C GLY A 110 22.23 -1.30 -12.10
N GLY A 111 21.44 -0.35 -12.49
CA GLY A 111 20.24 -0.52 -13.30
C GLY A 111 19.26 0.60 -13.06
N HIS A 112 18.97 1.36 -14.09
CA HIS A 112 18.01 2.45 -14.24
C HIS A 112 17.74 3.31 -12.99
N HIS A 113 18.21 4.55 -13.02
CA HIS A 113 18.00 5.60 -11.99
C HIS A 113 16.54 6.10 -11.92
N GLY A 114 15.54 5.29 -12.22
CA GLY A 114 14.13 5.67 -12.24
C GLY A 114 13.32 4.99 -11.13
N THR A 115 12.27 5.68 -10.72
CA THR A 115 11.20 5.08 -9.94
C THR A 115 10.09 4.62 -10.88
N TRP A 116 9.35 3.58 -10.51
CA TRP A 116 8.14 3.16 -11.22
C TRP A 116 6.97 4.14 -11.00
N ILE A 117 7.08 5.05 -10.01
CA ILE A 117 6.07 6.08 -9.74
C ILE A 117 6.38 7.30 -10.62
N HIS A 118 5.74 7.39 -11.78
CA HIS A 118 5.85 8.49 -12.74
C HIS A 118 4.58 9.36 -12.73
N GLU A 119 4.57 10.45 -13.52
CA GLU A 119 3.49 11.45 -13.47
C GLU A 119 2.10 10.85 -13.74
N ASP A 120 1.96 9.90 -14.68
CA ASP A 120 0.67 9.26 -14.94
C ASP A 120 0.17 8.44 -13.74
N MET A 121 1.08 7.77 -13.02
CA MET A 121 0.75 7.09 -11.76
C MET A 121 0.33 8.09 -10.69
N ILE A 122 1.06 9.20 -10.54
CA ILE A 122 0.71 10.25 -9.58
C ILE A 122 -0.69 10.80 -9.91
N ALA A 123 -0.97 11.14 -11.16
CA ALA A 123 -2.26 11.64 -11.59
C ALA A 123 -3.40 10.64 -11.29
N ALA A 124 -3.20 9.36 -11.64
CA ALA A 124 -4.19 8.30 -11.43
C ALA A 124 -4.52 8.08 -9.94
N TYR A 125 -3.49 8.04 -9.08
CA TYR A 125 -3.71 7.85 -7.64
C TYR A 125 -4.23 9.11 -6.94
N CYS A 126 -3.88 10.31 -7.41
CA CYS A 126 -4.52 11.54 -6.96
C CYS A 126 -6.01 11.57 -7.31
N GLU A 127 -6.42 10.97 -8.45
CA GLU A 127 -7.84 10.78 -8.77
C GLU A 127 -8.51 9.82 -7.79
N LEU A 128 -7.91 8.65 -7.51
CA LEU A 128 -8.40 7.72 -6.50
C LEU A 128 -8.50 8.38 -5.12
N HIS A 129 -7.56 9.27 -4.78
CA HIS A 129 -7.60 10.03 -3.53
C HIS A 129 -8.81 10.98 -3.49
N ARG A 130 -9.06 11.76 -4.55
CA ARG A 130 -10.24 12.63 -4.66
C ARG A 130 -11.56 11.86 -4.57
N MET A 131 -11.56 10.60 -5.02
CA MET A 131 -12.71 9.69 -4.92
C MET A 131 -12.83 9.02 -3.54
N GLY A 132 -11.88 9.22 -2.61
CA GLY A 132 -11.87 8.61 -1.28
C GLY A 132 -11.42 7.16 -1.23
N TYR A 133 -10.66 6.69 -2.23
CA TYR A 133 -10.11 5.33 -2.27
C TYR A 133 -8.62 5.28 -1.99
N ALA A 134 -7.87 6.33 -2.23
CA ALA A 134 -6.44 6.37 -1.92
C ALA A 134 -6.16 7.33 -0.77
N HIS A 135 -5.27 6.93 0.13
CA HIS A 135 -4.99 7.65 1.38
C HIS A 135 -3.49 7.73 1.63
N SER A 136 -3.06 8.82 2.27
CA SER A 136 -1.70 8.98 2.78
C SER A 136 -1.65 9.01 4.29
N VAL A 137 -0.56 8.49 4.84
CA VAL A 137 -0.21 8.66 6.25
C VAL A 137 1.14 9.34 6.30
N GLU A 138 1.19 10.47 6.95
CA GLU A 138 2.28 11.43 6.90
C GLU A 138 2.94 11.57 8.26
N THR A 139 4.25 11.53 8.30
CA THR A 139 5.03 11.86 9.50
C THR A 139 5.67 13.22 9.32
N TRP A 140 5.28 14.16 10.17
CA TRP A 140 5.77 15.53 10.19
C TRP A 140 6.70 15.74 11.37
N ILE A 141 7.84 16.37 11.15
CA ILE A 141 8.83 16.74 12.18
C ILE A 141 9.18 18.20 11.96
N GLU A 142 9.03 19.01 13.00
CA GLU A 142 9.27 20.46 12.95
C GLU A 142 8.55 21.16 11.78
N GLY A 143 7.30 20.75 11.53
CA GLY A 143 6.47 21.30 10.47
C GLY A 143 6.87 20.89 9.04
N LYS A 144 7.81 19.95 8.88
CA LYS A 144 8.27 19.43 7.58
C LYS A 144 7.80 17.98 7.39
N LEU A 145 7.39 17.63 6.18
CA LEU A 145 7.05 16.25 5.83
C LEU A 145 8.34 15.39 5.81
N ALA A 146 8.54 14.63 6.89
CA ALA A 146 9.75 13.86 7.14
C ALA A 146 9.70 12.44 6.57
N GLY A 147 8.51 11.93 6.30
CA GLY A 147 8.27 10.62 5.70
C GLY A 147 6.79 10.32 5.64
N GLY A 148 6.44 9.16 5.08
CA GLY A 148 5.05 8.75 4.97
C GLY A 148 4.90 7.53 4.08
N LEU A 149 3.67 7.13 3.91
CA LEU A 149 3.24 6.09 3.00
C LEU A 149 1.94 6.50 2.30
N TYR A 150 1.66 5.89 1.17
CA TYR A 150 0.33 5.96 0.56
C TYR A 150 -0.15 4.56 0.15
N GLY A 151 -1.45 4.44 0.00
CA GLY A 151 -2.08 3.21 -0.44
C GLY A 151 -3.52 3.40 -0.85
N VAL A 152 -4.12 2.32 -1.35
CA VAL A 152 -5.54 2.25 -1.72
C VAL A 152 -6.29 1.50 -0.63
N CYS A 153 -7.48 1.98 -0.25
CA CYS A 153 -8.35 1.30 0.70
C CYS A 153 -9.69 0.97 0.07
N ILE A 154 -10.07 -0.31 0.09
CA ILE A 154 -11.38 -0.77 -0.37
C ILE A 154 -11.98 -1.66 0.71
N GLY A 155 -13.09 -1.24 1.29
CA GLY A 155 -13.66 -1.91 2.44
C GLY A 155 -12.68 -1.90 3.62
N ARG A 156 -12.20 -3.08 4.01
CA ARG A 156 -11.18 -3.27 5.06
C ARG A 156 -9.83 -3.75 4.53
N MET A 157 -9.63 -3.70 3.23
CA MET A 157 -8.38 -4.03 2.57
C MET A 157 -7.60 -2.76 2.29
N PHE A 158 -6.39 -2.64 2.85
CA PHE A 158 -5.47 -1.56 2.57
C PHE A 158 -4.30 -2.07 1.71
N TYR A 159 -4.13 -1.54 0.52
CA TYR A 159 -3.03 -1.87 -0.39
C TYR A 159 -1.92 -0.82 -0.19
N GLY A 160 -0.86 -1.20 0.53
CA GLY A 160 0.29 -0.33 0.77
C GLY A 160 1.17 -0.25 -0.47
N GLU A 161 1.12 0.88 -1.18
CA GLU A 161 1.79 1.06 -2.46
C GLU A 161 3.27 1.38 -2.30
N SER A 162 3.58 2.40 -1.53
CA SER A 162 4.95 2.81 -1.30
C SER A 162 5.11 3.63 -0.03
N MET A 163 6.35 3.74 0.44
CA MET A 163 6.71 4.60 1.57
C MET A 163 8.07 5.24 1.36
N PHE A 164 8.28 6.42 1.97
CA PHE A 164 9.55 7.13 1.94
C PHE A 164 9.94 7.65 3.32
N SER A 165 11.20 7.99 3.50
CA SER A 165 11.74 8.49 4.75
C SER A 165 12.87 9.48 4.46
N HIS A 166 12.70 10.73 4.85
CA HIS A 166 13.75 11.75 4.86
C HIS A 166 14.43 11.84 6.24
N ALA A 167 13.71 11.43 7.30
CA ALA A 167 14.25 11.33 8.65
C ALA A 167 14.18 9.89 9.16
N SER A 168 15.07 9.53 10.09
CA SER A 168 15.11 8.18 10.67
C SER A 168 13.76 7.77 11.24
N ASN A 169 13.30 6.58 10.91
CA ASN A 169 12.03 5.97 11.32
C ASN A 169 10.74 6.64 10.80
N ALA A 170 10.79 7.74 10.03
CA ALA A 170 9.57 8.45 9.65
C ALA A 170 8.55 7.57 8.92
N SER A 171 8.95 6.74 7.95
CA SER A 171 8.03 5.79 7.31
C SER A 171 7.52 4.69 8.25
N LYS A 172 8.35 4.27 9.23
CA LYS A 172 7.93 3.28 10.23
C LYS A 172 6.91 3.86 11.22
N ILE A 173 7.04 5.14 11.57
CA ILE A 173 6.07 5.86 12.38
C ILE A 173 4.72 5.88 11.66
N ALA A 174 4.69 6.27 10.39
CA ALA A 174 3.47 6.28 9.58
C ALA A 174 2.82 4.89 9.50
N LEU A 175 3.60 3.83 9.23
CA LEU A 175 3.07 2.47 9.14
C LEU A 175 2.60 1.92 10.50
N ALA A 176 3.29 2.27 11.59
CA ALA A 176 2.88 1.87 12.94
C ALA A 176 1.52 2.49 13.31
N HIS A 177 1.33 3.79 13.04
CA HIS A 177 0.04 4.45 13.27
C HIS A 177 -1.06 3.86 12.41
N LEU A 178 -0.80 3.62 11.11
CA LEU A 178 -1.77 2.97 10.24
C LEU A 178 -2.18 1.58 10.78
N ALA A 179 -1.21 0.73 11.15
CA ALA A 179 -1.50 -0.61 11.64
C ALA A 179 -2.33 -0.56 12.94
N MET A 180 -1.91 0.24 13.93
CA MET A 180 -2.63 0.35 15.19
C MET A 180 -4.02 0.95 15.03
N GLN A 181 -4.20 1.93 14.15
CA GLN A 181 -5.51 2.52 13.89
C GLN A 181 -6.45 1.57 13.15
N LEU A 182 -5.95 0.83 12.15
CA LEU A 182 -6.74 -0.19 11.47
C LEU A 182 -7.22 -1.28 12.44
N GLU A 183 -6.37 -1.70 13.39
CA GLU A 183 -6.73 -2.64 14.44
C GLU A 183 -7.81 -2.06 15.36
N ARG A 184 -7.69 -0.79 15.77
CA ARG A 184 -8.67 -0.12 16.62
C ARG A 184 -10.03 0.03 15.91
N TRP A 185 -10.05 0.53 14.66
CA TRP A 185 -11.28 0.63 13.87
C TRP A 185 -11.98 -0.71 13.63
N GLN A 186 -11.22 -1.80 13.60
CA GLN A 186 -11.78 -3.14 13.54
C GLN A 186 -12.49 -3.51 14.85
N SER A 187 -11.89 -3.18 16.00
CA SER A 187 -12.40 -3.53 17.32
C SER A 187 -13.71 -2.80 17.66
N ASP A 188 -13.89 -1.59 17.16
CA ASP A 188 -15.05 -0.74 17.41
C ASP A 188 -16.30 -1.14 16.58
N ASN A 189 -16.11 -1.97 15.55
CA ASN A 189 -17.22 -2.44 14.73
C ASN A 189 -17.83 -3.73 15.30
N SER A 190 -19.16 -3.79 15.37
CA SER A 190 -19.96 -4.92 15.86
C SER A 190 -19.70 -6.25 15.10
N ASN A 191 -19.13 -6.18 13.91
CA ASN A 191 -18.74 -7.34 13.10
C ASN A 191 -17.24 -7.65 13.27
N LYS A 192 -16.87 -8.16 14.45
CA LYS A 192 -15.47 -8.49 14.85
C LYS A 192 -14.84 -9.64 14.05
N SER A 193 -15.56 -10.26 13.12
CA SER A 193 -15.12 -11.50 12.47
C SER A 193 -14.10 -11.31 11.34
N VAL A 194 -13.98 -10.10 10.76
CA VAL A 194 -13.12 -9.88 9.59
C VAL A 194 -12.05 -8.84 9.93
N ALA A 195 -10.82 -9.32 10.14
CA ALA A 195 -9.67 -8.47 10.44
C ALA A 195 -9.24 -7.66 9.21
N CYS A 196 -8.92 -6.38 9.38
CA CYS A 196 -8.25 -5.59 8.34
C CYS A 196 -6.96 -6.28 7.88
N LEU A 197 -6.61 -6.09 6.61
CA LEU A 197 -5.38 -6.63 6.03
C LEU A 197 -4.64 -5.52 5.26
N ILE A 198 -3.33 -5.46 5.45
CA ILE A 198 -2.45 -4.60 4.64
C ILE A 198 -1.75 -5.50 3.61
N ASP A 199 -2.02 -5.26 2.34
CA ASP A 199 -1.29 -5.88 1.24
C ASP A 199 0.05 -5.18 1.03
N CYS A 200 1.13 -5.94 1.12
CA CYS A 200 2.49 -5.47 0.89
C CYS A 200 3.06 -5.99 -0.44
N GLN A 201 2.27 -6.64 -1.26
CA GLN A 201 2.53 -7.23 -2.58
C GLN A 201 3.66 -8.26 -2.57
N MET A 202 4.91 -7.82 -2.40
CA MET A 202 6.11 -8.66 -2.50
C MET A 202 6.95 -8.61 -1.24
N ASN A 203 7.64 -9.71 -0.97
CA ASN A 203 8.51 -9.84 0.20
C ASN A 203 9.71 -8.91 0.11
N THR A 204 9.93 -8.18 1.20
CA THR A 204 11.18 -7.46 1.46
C THR A 204 11.63 -7.73 2.90
N PRO A 205 12.96 -7.82 3.17
CA PRO A 205 13.47 -8.00 4.53
C PRO A 205 12.98 -6.91 5.50
N HIS A 206 12.74 -5.69 4.98
CA HIS A 206 12.22 -4.59 5.77
C HIS A 206 10.79 -4.88 6.27
N LEU A 207 9.88 -5.24 5.39
CA LEU A 207 8.49 -5.55 5.75
C LEU A 207 8.40 -6.80 6.64
N ALA A 208 9.20 -7.84 6.36
CA ALA A 208 9.28 -9.03 7.20
C ALA A 208 9.73 -8.68 8.64
N SER A 209 10.68 -7.74 8.80
CA SER A 209 11.11 -7.27 10.12
C SER A 209 10.01 -6.54 10.90
N LEU A 210 9.01 -6.01 10.22
CA LEU A 210 7.84 -5.32 10.80
C LEU A 210 6.64 -6.26 11.05
N GLY A 211 6.79 -7.56 10.79
CA GLY A 211 5.75 -8.56 11.06
C GLY A 211 4.99 -9.03 9.84
N ALA A 212 5.24 -8.46 8.65
CA ALA A 212 4.62 -8.95 7.43
C ALA A 212 5.11 -10.36 7.09
N ARG A 213 4.25 -11.16 6.49
CA ARG A 213 4.52 -12.54 6.11
C ARG A 213 3.88 -12.92 4.77
N GLU A 214 4.44 -13.91 4.14
CA GLU A 214 3.89 -14.45 2.89
C GLU A 214 2.77 -15.43 3.17
N ILE A 215 1.70 -15.34 2.38
CA ILE A 215 0.62 -16.30 2.31
C ILE A 215 0.42 -16.76 0.86
N PRO A 216 -0.10 -17.96 0.62
CA PRO A 216 -0.47 -18.39 -0.73
C PRO A 216 -1.47 -17.42 -1.36
N ARG A 217 -1.35 -17.15 -2.67
CA ARG A 217 -2.26 -16.24 -3.38
C ARG A 217 -3.73 -16.63 -3.24
N ASN A 218 -4.06 -17.92 -3.27
CA ASN A 218 -5.43 -18.40 -3.09
C ASN A 218 -6.00 -18.02 -1.71
N GLU A 219 -5.19 -18.10 -0.64
CA GLU A 219 -5.58 -17.63 0.69
C GLU A 219 -5.77 -16.11 0.69
N PHE A 220 -4.86 -15.36 0.06
CA PHE A 220 -4.99 -13.92 -0.09
C PHE A 220 -6.29 -13.53 -0.80
N ILE A 221 -6.61 -14.17 -1.93
CA ILE A 221 -7.83 -13.88 -2.71
C ILE A 221 -9.10 -14.22 -1.90
N ALA A 222 -9.11 -15.32 -1.16
CA ALA A 222 -10.24 -15.66 -0.30
C ALA A 222 -10.51 -14.58 0.75
N ARG A 223 -9.47 -14.11 1.46
CA ARG A 223 -9.57 -13.00 2.43
C ARG A 223 -9.98 -11.69 1.77
N LEU A 224 -9.40 -11.40 0.60
CA LEU A 224 -9.70 -10.20 -0.18
C LEU A 224 -11.19 -10.08 -0.50
N GLN A 225 -11.82 -11.16 -0.96
CA GLN A 225 -13.25 -11.21 -1.32
C GLN A 225 -14.15 -10.83 -0.14
N GLU A 226 -13.78 -11.20 1.08
CA GLU A 226 -14.50 -10.80 2.28
C GLU A 226 -14.28 -9.32 2.62
N LEU A 227 -13.02 -8.87 2.57
CA LEU A 227 -12.59 -7.54 3.02
C LEU A 227 -13.08 -6.40 2.13
N VAL A 228 -13.03 -6.57 0.81
CA VAL A 228 -13.46 -5.52 -0.14
C VAL A 228 -14.97 -5.28 -0.14
N ASN A 229 -15.75 -6.21 0.40
CA ASN A 229 -17.20 -6.11 0.54
C ASN A 229 -17.64 -5.58 1.92
N CYS A 230 -16.71 -5.35 2.85
CA CYS A 230 -17.00 -4.69 4.12
C CYS A 230 -17.33 -3.22 3.89
N ALA A 231 -18.02 -2.62 4.87
CA ALA A 231 -18.25 -1.17 4.88
C ALA A 231 -16.92 -0.41 4.80
N PRO A 232 -16.82 0.63 3.96
CA PRO A 232 -15.60 1.39 3.80
C PRO A 232 -15.24 2.16 5.08
N ILE A 233 -13.96 2.42 5.28
CA ILE A 233 -13.48 3.35 6.29
C ILE A 233 -13.71 4.76 5.75
N THR A 234 -14.59 5.52 6.39
CA THR A 234 -14.98 6.88 5.95
C THR A 234 -14.31 7.99 6.75
N HIS A 235 -13.70 7.66 7.89
CA HIS A 235 -13.08 8.63 8.80
C HIS A 235 -11.60 8.33 8.92
N TRP A 236 -10.79 9.08 8.18
CA TRP A 236 -9.33 8.94 8.16
C TRP A 236 -8.69 9.94 9.13
N GLN A 237 -9.04 9.80 10.42
CA GLN A 237 -8.43 10.56 11.50
C GLN A 237 -7.88 9.59 12.54
N PHE A 238 -6.62 9.76 12.90
CA PHE A 238 -5.96 8.89 13.87
C PHE A 238 -6.18 9.38 15.29
N ASP A 239 -6.38 8.42 16.20
CA ASP A 239 -6.54 8.68 17.61
C ASP A 239 -5.21 9.17 18.19
N ALA A 240 -5.26 10.21 19.03
CA ALA A 240 -4.07 10.82 19.60
C ALA A 240 -3.36 9.93 20.63
N ASP A 241 -4.05 8.92 21.16
CA ASP A 241 -3.59 8.06 22.25
C ASP A 241 -3.08 6.68 21.78
N LEU A 242 -2.85 6.48 20.48
CA LEU A 242 -2.40 5.19 19.91
C LEU A 242 -1.11 4.68 20.56
N PHE A 243 -0.24 5.55 21.04
CA PHE A 243 1.05 5.24 21.67
C PHE A 243 1.25 5.99 23.01
N ALA A 244 0.18 6.41 23.65
CA ALA A 244 0.22 7.07 24.96
C ALA A 244 0.64 6.12 26.10
#